data_5223d9e79a4fc3e4eb485fa26a974bc4
#
_entry.id   5223d9e79a4fc3e4eb485fa26a974bc4
#
_cell.length_a   1.000
_cell.length_b   1.000
_cell.length_c   1.000
_cell.angle_alpha   90.00
_cell.angle_beta   90.00
_cell.angle_gamma   90.00
#
_symmetry.space_group_name_H-M   'P 1'
#
loop_
_entity.id
_entity.type
_entity.pdbx_description
1 polymer ?
#
loop_
_entity_poly.entity_id
_entity_poly.type
_entity_poly.pdbx_seq_one_letter_code
_entity_poly.pdbx_strand_id
1 'polypeptide(L)'
;MLKRKKNKDNSSLLLNLKRTWKYVKQSNYKLIIFVILCLADAVIGAILPIFSAKIILNITNGVVSQLFLSAMTVLGLDIVSYIVNYFDFRLYRLINQKTLISMQEDLAKEILNIKVKEIDKNTSGLFIDRLNRDTEEIADVFVNYIFAISNVISNIGVLLAVFILNKAIFVYSVITSICLFFIDKKGVNKQNEIFKNVRKLREKKTGLISEVVRGMRDVKVLNANDTMLKQMSDKIEETTKEQIHALNTATFYNYIRRNLNSLFDFIYIILCCYLMDKSLITIPALIIAYNYQYKIKNLLNSFVRVIEINKSFELAANRVYEIIYDNKFEKEKFGKKNIKKLTGNIIFNDVCFSYDDIPILKKMNFEIKANERVAFVGKSGAGKTTIFNLITKLYDINDGEILLDGTNINNLSRSAIRDNMSIITQSPYIFNFSIKDNLLLAKKNATIDEIKVACKAACIDDYIESLPDGYDTIVGENGVILSGGQKQRIAIARALLMKTEIILFDEATSALDNETQSKIQEAIDNLKGKYTILIVAHRLSTVIDSDKIFVVDDGKIIASGTHSELLESCNFYKKLYSKDLV
;
A
#
# COMPACT_ATOMS: atom_id res chain seq x y z
N MET A 1 1.50 21.75 27.73
CA MET A 1 1.83 20.88 26.58
C MET A 1 0.75 19.83 26.27
N LEU A 2 0.20 19.12 27.22
CA LEU A 2 -0.82 18.07 27.00
C LEU A 2 -2.13 18.56 26.35
N LYS A 3 -2.66 19.75 26.71
CA LYS A 3 -3.87 20.33 26.09
C LYS A 3 -3.66 20.73 24.60
N ARG A 4 -2.47 21.21 24.23
CA ARG A 4 -2.16 21.55 22.82
C ARG A 4 -2.01 20.30 21.92
N LYS A 5 -1.48 19.19 22.47
CA LYS A 5 -1.35 17.93 21.74
C LYS A 5 -2.74 17.30 21.49
N LYS A 6 -3.62 17.32 22.50
CA LYS A 6 -4.99 16.79 22.42
C LYS A 6 -5.88 17.56 21.43
N ASN A 7 -5.71 18.88 21.29
CA ASN A 7 -6.44 19.68 20.29
C ASN A 7 -5.92 19.45 18.85
N LYS A 8 -4.63 19.13 18.68
CA LYS A 8 -4.05 18.83 17.38
C LYS A 8 -4.47 17.43 16.89
N ASP A 9 -4.56 16.47 17.81
CA ASP A 9 -5.00 15.10 17.52
C ASP A 9 -6.51 15.08 17.14
N ASN A 10 -7.37 15.82 17.86
CA ASN A 10 -8.80 15.91 17.50
C ASN A 10 -9.06 16.62 16.16
N SER A 11 -8.23 17.58 15.76
CA SER A 11 -8.36 18.24 14.46
C SER A 11 -7.95 17.31 13.31
N SER A 12 -6.98 16.43 13.51
CA SER A 12 -6.55 15.44 12.53
C SER A 12 -7.61 14.36 12.32
N LEU A 13 -8.20 13.84 13.39
CA LEU A 13 -9.26 12.83 13.33
C LEU A 13 -10.47 13.32 12.52
N LEU A 14 -10.99 14.51 12.85
CA LEU A 14 -12.14 15.08 12.13
C LEU A 14 -11.85 15.34 10.64
N LEU A 15 -10.63 15.81 10.33
CA LEU A 15 -10.21 16.01 8.95
C LEU A 15 -10.18 14.67 8.19
N ASN A 16 -9.60 13.64 8.80
CA ASN A 16 -9.50 12.32 8.20
C ASN A 16 -10.88 11.67 8.01
N LEU A 17 -11.80 11.83 8.96
CA LEU A 17 -13.18 11.39 8.81
C LEU A 17 -13.89 12.10 7.64
N LYS A 18 -13.68 13.41 7.50
CA LYS A 18 -14.23 14.18 6.36
C LYS A 18 -13.67 13.70 5.02
N ARG A 19 -12.38 13.38 4.96
CA ARG A 19 -11.72 12.81 3.77
C ARG A 19 -12.30 11.43 3.43
N THR A 20 -12.45 10.57 4.44
CA THR A 20 -13.04 9.21 4.26
C THR A 20 -14.50 9.27 3.83
N TRP A 21 -15.27 10.25 4.33
CA TRP A 21 -16.69 10.42 3.97
C TRP A 21 -16.91 10.56 2.47
N LYS A 22 -15.95 11.13 1.72
CA LYS A 22 -15.99 11.24 0.26
C LYS A 22 -16.22 9.87 -0.42
N TYR A 23 -15.60 8.82 0.11
CA TYR A 23 -15.69 7.46 -0.44
C TYR A 23 -16.98 6.76 0.00
N VAL A 24 -17.34 6.91 1.26
CA VAL A 24 -18.55 6.29 1.84
C VAL A 24 -19.83 6.89 1.23
N LYS A 25 -19.84 8.18 0.97
CA LYS A 25 -20.97 8.91 0.34
C LYS A 25 -21.43 8.30 -0.99
N GLN A 26 -20.59 7.58 -1.70
CA GLN A 26 -20.96 6.89 -2.94
C GLN A 26 -22.02 5.78 -2.72
N SER A 27 -22.28 5.38 -1.47
CA SER A 27 -23.25 4.37 -1.07
C SER A 27 -24.36 4.90 -0.16
N ASN A 28 -24.70 6.20 -0.25
CA ASN A 28 -25.62 6.89 0.67
C ASN A 28 -26.94 6.14 0.92
N TYR A 29 -27.64 5.68 -0.12
CA TYR A 29 -28.94 4.99 0.07
C TYR A 29 -28.78 3.67 0.84
N LYS A 30 -27.70 2.92 0.59
CA LYS A 30 -27.39 1.68 1.31
C LYS A 30 -27.06 1.97 2.77
N LEU A 31 -26.33 3.06 3.02
CA LEU A 31 -25.98 3.51 4.37
C LEU A 31 -27.21 3.89 5.18
N ILE A 32 -28.17 4.60 4.57
CA ILE A 32 -29.44 4.95 5.24
C ILE A 32 -30.21 3.69 5.62
N ILE A 33 -30.36 2.73 4.68
CA ILE A 33 -31.05 1.46 4.96
C ILE A 33 -30.31 0.70 6.08
N PHE A 34 -29.00 0.65 6.03
CA PHE A 34 -28.17 0.03 7.06
C PHE A 34 -28.41 0.64 8.46
N VAL A 35 -28.44 1.97 8.57
CA VAL A 35 -28.74 2.68 9.83
C VAL A 35 -30.15 2.31 10.35
N ILE A 36 -31.15 2.27 9.46
CA ILE A 36 -32.52 1.91 9.84
C ILE A 36 -32.57 0.47 10.38
N LEU A 37 -31.92 -0.47 9.72
CA LEU A 37 -31.88 -1.87 10.17
C LEU A 37 -31.14 -2.01 11.51
N CYS A 38 -29.99 -1.35 11.69
CA CYS A 38 -29.27 -1.33 12.96
C CYS A 38 -30.12 -0.75 14.12
N LEU A 39 -30.92 0.29 13.84
CA LEU A 39 -31.84 0.84 14.83
C LEU A 39 -33.00 -0.12 15.14
N ALA A 40 -33.53 -0.82 14.14
CA ALA A 40 -34.55 -1.83 14.32
C ALA A 40 -34.05 -2.99 15.20
N ASP A 41 -32.83 -3.50 14.93
CA ASP A 41 -32.21 -4.54 15.76
C ASP A 41 -31.97 -4.04 17.21
N ALA A 42 -31.53 -2.80 17.37
CA ALA A 42 -31.37 -2.18 18.70
C ALA A 42 -32.69 -2.16 19.50
N VAL A 43 -33.80 -1.84 18.84
CA VAL A 43 -35.14 -1.83 19.45
C VAL A 43 -35.59 -3.24 19.82
N ILE A 44 -35.47 -4.20 18.90
CA ILE A 44 -35.80 -5.62 19.16
C ILE A 44 -34.96 -6.11 20.34
N GLY A 45 -33.68 -5.87 20.34
CA GLY A 45 -32.78 -6.25 21.42
C GLY A 45 -33.08 -5.60 22.78
N ALA A 46 -33.74 -4.43 22.83
CA ALA A 46 -34.21 -3.81 24.06
C ALA A 46 -35.51 -4.42 24.57
N ILE A 47 -36.41 -4.87 23.67
CA ILE A 47 -37.71 -5.38 24.02
C ILE A 47 -37.70 -6.88 24.36
N LEU A 48 -36.85 -7.66 23.72
CA LEU A 48 -36.81 -9.13 23.85
C LEU A 48 -36.74 -9.64 25.32
N PRO A 49 -35.94 -9.05 26.24
CA PRO A 49 -35.91 -9.48 27.64
C PRO A 49 -37.22 -9.30 28.39
N ILE A 50 -38.06 -8.36 27.97
CA ILE A 50 -39.40 -8.15 28.59
C ILE A 50 -40.33 -9.35 28.31
N PHE A 51 -40.32 -9.81 27.04
CA PHE A 51 -41.12 -10.98 26.66
C PHE A 51 -40.54 -12.29 27.22
N SER A 52 -39.21 -12.41 27.31
CA SER A 52 -38.56 -13.55 27.97
C SER A 52 -38.93 -13.65 29.45
N ALA A 53 -39.05 -12.52 30.15
CA ALA A 53 -39.47 -12.48 31.54
C ALA A 53 -40.96 -12.88 31.70
N LYS A 54 -41.83 -12.54 30.73
CA LYS A 54 -43.23 -13.00 30.72
C LYS A 54 -43.37 -14.52 30.60
N ILE A 55 -42.46 -15.17 29.86
CA ILE A 55 -42.46 -16.65 29.80
C ILE A 55 -42.26 -17.24 31.18
N ILE A 56 -41.24 -16.76 31.92
CA ILE A 56 -40.92 -17.25 33.27
C ILE A 56 -42.10 -16.99 34.23
N LEU A 57 -42.70 -15.80 34.13
CA LEU A 57 -43.89 -15.45 34.94
C LEU A 57 -45.07 -16.38 34.66
N ASN A 58 -45.34 -16.67 33.40
CA ASN A 58 -46.44 -17.56 33.01
C ASN A 58 -46.21 -19.01 33.45
N ILE A 59 -44.92 -19.46 33.48
CA ILE A 59 -44.54 -20.75 34.06
C ILE A 59 -44.83 -20.78 35.55
N THR A 60 -44.40 -19.75 36.30
CA THR A 60 -44.60 -19.69 37.76
C THR A 60 -46.06 -19.59 38.18
N ASN A 61 -46.88 -18.95 37.35
CA ASN A 61 -48.31 -18.80 37.59
C ASN A 61 -49.19 -19.98 37.04
N GLY A 62 -48.57 -20.94 36.34
CA GLY A 62 -49.28 -22.12 35.79
C GLY A 62 -50.25 -21.79 34.62
N VAL A 63 -50.10 -20.64 33.97
CA VAL A 63 -51.01 -20.18 32.87
C VAL A 63 -50.46 -20.63 31.52
N VAL A 64 -50.80 -21.88 31.13
CA VAL A 64 -50.24 -22.54 29.93
C VAL A 64 -50.58 -21.83 28.62
N SER A 65 -51.80 -21.29 28.47
CA SER A 65 -52.22 -20.57 27.24
C SER A 65 -51.38 -19.30 26.99
N GLN A 66 -51.11 -18.53 28.02
CA GLN A 66 -50.28 -17.32 27.94
C GLN A 66 -48.77 -17.65 27.82
N LEU A 67 -48.35 -18.81 28.33
CA LEU A 67 -47.00 -19.31 28.12
C LEU A 67 -46.74 -19.54 26.64
N PHE A 68 -47.63 -20.26 25.94
CA PHE A 68 -47.52 -20.53 24.54
C PHE A 68 -47.45 -19.24 23.70
N LEU A 69 -48.34 -18.29 23.97
CA LEU A 69 -48.37 -17.01 23.28
C LEU A 69 -47.05 -16.20 23.48
N SER A 70 -46.54 -16.13 24.73
CA SER A 70 -45.30 -15.44 25.02
C SER A 70 -44.06 -16.10 24.41
N ALA A 71 -44.04 -17.44 24.34
CA ALA A 71 -43.00 -18.19 23.65
C ALA A 71 -43.00 -17.94 22.13
N MET A 72 -44.19 -17.96 21.52
CA MET A 72 -44.34 -17.64 20.09
C MET A 72 -43.94 -16.19 19.76
N THR A 73 -44.23 -15.22 20.66
CA THR A 73 -43.77 -13.82 20.45
C THR A 73 -42.24 -13.68 20.52
N VAL A 74 -41.61 -14.38 21.46
CA VAL A 74 -40.13 -14.39 21.54
C VAL A 74 -39.53 -15.02 20.29
N LEU A 75 -40.02 -16.18 19.86
CA LEU A 75 -39.58 -16.84 18.62
C LEU A 75 -39.73 -15.92 17.40
N GLY A 76 -40.88 -15.24 17.30
CA GLY A 76 -41.15 -14.29 16.21
C GLY A 76 -40.17 -13.13 16.21
N LEU A 77 -39.86 -12.55 17.37
CA LEU A 77 -38.89 -11.46 17.51
C LEU A 77 -37.45 -11.93 17.19
N ASP A 78 -37.07 -13.14 17.60
CA ASP A 78 -35.76 -13.73 17.27
C ASP A 78 -35.63 -13.95 15.77
N ILE A 79 -36.65 -14.52 15.10
CA ILE A 79 -36.64 -14.70 13.64
C ILE A 79 -36.51 -13.36 12.93
N VAL A 80 -37.25 -12.34 13.35
CA VAL A 80 -37.14 -10.99 12.76
C VAL A 80 -35.72 -10.42 12.99
N SER A 81 -35.17 -10.56 14.19
CA SER A 81 -33.79 -10.11 14.48
C SER A 81 -32.77 -10.82 13.60
N TYR A 82 -32.85 -12.14 13.40
CA TYR A 82 -31.98 -12.88 12.50
C TYR A 82 -32.10 -12.41 11.04
N ILE A 83 -33.29 -12.11 10.57
CA ILE A 83 -33.53 -11.58 9.21
C ILE A 83 -32.91 -10.19 9.09
N VAL A 84 -33.12 -9.31 10.06
CA VAL A 84 -32.52 -7.95 10.11
C VAL A 84 -31.00 -8.04 10.11
N ASN A 85 -30.42 -8.87 10.97
CA ASN A 85 -28.98 -9.07 11.05
C ASN A 85 -28.38 -9.61 9.73
N TYR A 86 -29.10 -10.52 9.04
CA TYR A 86 -28.64 -11.01 7.73
C TYR A 86 -28.50 -9.87 6.71
N PHE A 87 -29.52 -9.00 6.63
CA PHE A 87 -29.47 -7.84 5.72
C PHE A 87 -28.44 -6.80 6.15
N ASP A 88 -28.27 -6.56 7.45
CA ASP A 88 -27.24 -5.70 8.00
C ASP A 88 -25.84 -6.16 7.58
N PHE A 89 -25.49 -7.42 7.78
CA PHE A 89 -24.20 -7.96 7.37
C PHE A 89 -24.00 -7.90 5.85
N ARG A 90 -25.04 -8.11 5.07
CA ARG A 90 -24.97 -7.99 3.61
C ARG A 90 -24.71 -6.54 3.17
N LEU A 91 -25.42 -5.57 3.74
CA LEU A 91 -25.22 -4.15 3.44
C LEU A 91 -23.88 -3.66 3.92
N TYR A 92 -23.46 -4.06 5.12
CA TYR A 92 -22.12 -3.83 5.63
C TYR A 92 -21.05 -4.18 4.61
N ARG A 93 -21.03 -5.44 4.15
CA ARG A 93 -20.04 -5.90 3.16
C ARG A 93 -20.08 -5.09 1.87
N LEU A 94 -21.28 -4.77 1.37
CA LEU A 94 -21.41 -3.99 0.13
C LEU A 94 -20.90 -2.56 0.27
N ILE A 95 -21.15 -1.90 1.40
CA ILE A 95 -20.69 -0.53 1.67
C ILE A 95 -19.17 -0.53 1.83
N ASN A 96 -18.64 -1.45 2.65
CA ASN A 96 -17.23 -1.58 2.93
C ASN A 96 -16.44 -1.86 1.65
N GLN A 97 -16.79 -2.90 0.89
CA GLN A 97 -16.08 -3.28 -0.33
C GLN A 97 -16.08 -2.15 -1.38
N LYS A 98 -17.19 -1.44 -1.56
CA LYS A 98 -17.24 -0.30 -2.48
C LYS A 98 -16.34 0.84 -2.01
N THR A 99 -16.32 1.12 -0.72
CA THR A 99 -15.45 2.14 -0.12
C THR A 99 -13.98 1.76 -0.28
N LEU A 100 -13.65 0.49 0.00
CA LEU A 100 -12.31 -0.07 -0.13
C LEU A 100 -11.78 0.05 -1.56
N ILE A 101 -12.54 -0.43 -2.56
CA ILE A 101 -12.15 -0.36 -3.97
C ILE A 101 -11.86 1.09 -4.38
N SER A 102 -12.78 2.03 -4.09
CA SER A 102 -12.59 3.43 -4.46
C SER A 102 -11.36 4.07 -3.80
N MET A 103 -11.04 3.67 -2.56
CA MET A 103 -9.85 4.16 -1.86
C MET A 103 -8.57 3.55 -2.43
N GLN A 104 -8.59 2.25 -2.73
CA GLN A 104 -7.44 1.56 -3.32
C GLN A 104 -7.13 2.11 -4.72
N GLU A 105 -8.15 2.40 -5.54
CA GLU A 105 -7.99 3.04 -6.85
C GLU A 105 -7.36 4.43 -6.75
N ASP A 106 -7.89 5.30 -5.87
CA ASP A 106 -7.34 6.64 -5.64
C ASP A 106 -5.89 6.57 -5.12
N LEU A 107 -5.64 5.67 -4.15
CA LEU A 107 -4.30 5.49 -3.58
C LEU A 107 -3.30 4.92 -4.59
N ALA A 108 -3.69 3.90 -5.38
CA ALA A 108 -2.86 3.32 -6.43
C ALA A 108 -2.48 4.37 -7.48
N LYS A 109 -3.45 5.20 -7.89
CA LYS A 109 -3.21 6.31 -8.81
C LYS A 109 -2.18 7.30 -8.26
N GLU A 110 -2.27 7.64 -6.97
CA GLU A 110 -1.34 8.56 -6.35
C GLU A 110 0.05 7.95 -6.14
N ILE A 111 0.13 6.63 -5.83
CA ILE A 111 1.41 5.89 -5.75
C ILE A 111 2.13 5.92 -7.10
N LEU A 112 1.41 5.72 -8.21
CA LEU A 112 1.98 5.77 -9.57
C LEU A 112 2.48 7.17 -9.97
N ASN A 113 2.10 8.21 -9.24
CA ASN A 113 2.57 9.58 -9.45
C ASN A 113 3.71 10.00 -8.50
N ILE A 114 4.14 9.12 -7.60
CA ILE A 114 5.28 9.40 -6.69
C ILE A 114 6.59 9.44 -7.51
N LYS A 115 7.48 10.38 -7.19
CA LYS A 115 8.81 10.44 -7.80
C LYS A 115 9.62 9.18 -7.51
N VAL A 116 10.40 8.73 -8.47
CA VAL A 116 11.28 7.57 -8.34
C VAL A 116 12.20 7.69 -7.14
N LYS A 117 12.74 8.89 -6.87
CA LYS A 117 13.55 9.19 -5.69
C LYS A 117 12.91 8.74 -4.36
N GLU A 118 11.59 8.93 -4.22
CA GLU A 118 10.86 8.53 -3.02
C GLU A 118 10.64 7.02 -2.97
N ILE A 119 10.46 6.38 -4.14
CA ILE A 119 10.32 4.93 -4.23
C ILE A 119 11.62 4.24 -3.87
N ASP A 120 12.76 4.76 -4.34
CA ASP A 120 14.10 4.21 -4.07
C ASP A 120 14.48 4.32 -2.58
N LYS A 121 14.00 5.38 -1.89
CA LYS A 121 14.23 5.58 -0.45
C LYS A 121 13.39 4.68 0.45
N ASN A 122 12.28 4.19 -0.07
CA ASN A 122 11.31 3.44 0.70
C ASN A 122 11.18 2.01 0.18
N THR A 123 10.86 1.07 1.06
CA THR A 123 10.62 -0.31 0.66
C THR A 123 9.27 -0.45 -0.06
N SER A 124 9.20 -1.30 -1.09
CA SER A 124 7.93 -1.62 -1.77
C SER A 124 6.86 -2.15 -0.81
N GLY A 125 7.27 -2.87 0.23
CA GLY A 125 6.38 -3.38 1.27
C GLY A 125 5.59 -2.28 2.01
N LEU A 126 6.15 -1.07 2.13
CA LEU A 126 5.46 0.06 2.74
C LEU A 126 4.21 0.46 1.93
N PHE A 127 4.34 0.56 0.61
CA PHE A 127 3.23 0.93 -0.28
C PHE A 127 2.18 -0.17 -0.37
N ILE A 128 2.62 -1.45 -0.39
CA ILE A 128 1.73 -2.63 -0.39
C ILE A 128 0.91 -2.70 0.91
N ASP A 129 1.53 -2.49 2.07
CA ASP A 129 0.84 -2.50 3.38
C ASP A 129 -0.20 -1.38 3.47
N ARG A 130 0.13 -0.18 2.97
CA ARG A 130 -0.81 0.95 2.90
C ARG A 130 -1.98 0.69 1.94
N LEU A 131 -1.69 0.09 0.78
CA LEU A 131 -2.72 -0.19 -0.24
C LEU A 131 -3.71 -1.27 0.24
N ASN A 132 -3.25 -2.26 0.98
CA ASN A 132 -4.08 -3.38 1.43
C ASN A 132 -4.65 -3.12 2.83
N ARG A 133 -3.82 -3.20 3.85
CA ARG A 133 -4.26 -3.22 5.24
C ARG A 133 -4.77 -1.88 5.76
N ASP A 134 -4.05 -0.78 5.46
CA ASP A 134 -4.47 0.53 5.99
C ASP A 134 -5.77 1.02 5.33
N THR A 135 -6.01 0.70 4.05
CA THR A 135 -7.29 1.02 3.38
C THR A 135 -8.46 0.20 3.91
N GLU A 136 -8.26 -1.09 4.26
CA GLU A 136 -9.29 -1.91 4.91
C GLU A 136 -9.70 -1.32 6.26
N GLU A 137 -8.73 -0.95 7.09
CA GLU A 137 -8.96 -0.33 8.40
C GLU A 137 -9.77 0.98 8.28
N ILE A 138 -9.50 1.78 7.24
CA ILE A 138 -10.21 3.04 7.00
C ILE A 138 -11.62 2.77 6.47
N ALA A 139 -11.80 1.81 5.58
CA ALA A 139 -13.10 1.51 4.98
C ALA A 139 -14.13 1.07 6.02
N ASP A 140 -13.70 0.38 7.07
CA ASP A 140 -14.55 -0.13 8.14
C ASP A 140 -15.05 0.94 9.13
N VAL A 141 -14.41 2.11 9.19
CA VAL A 141 -14.61 3.06 10.28
C VAL A 141 -16.06 3.52 10.45
N PHE A 142 -16.74 3.92 9.36
CA PHE A 142 -18.10 4.46 9.45
C PHE A 142 -19.12 3.41 9.84
N VAL A 143 -18.96 2.20 9.34
CA VAL A 143 -19.85 1.10 9.69
C VAL A 143 -19.65 0.68 11.14
N ASN A 144 -18.40 0.62 11.60
CA ASN A 144 -18.09 0.36 12.99
C ASN A 144 -18.65 1.45 13.94
N TYR A 145 -18.67 2.71 13.51
CA TYR A 145 -19.34 3.77 14.27
C TYR A 145 -20.84 3.57 14.34
N ILE A 146 -21.49 3.19 13.23
CA ILE A 146 -22.95 2.95 13.22
C ILE A 146 -23.28 1.81 14.17
N PHE A 147 -22.56 0.70 14.12
CA PHE A 147 -22.74 -0.40 15.08
C PHE A 147 -22.48 0.04 16.53
N ALA A 148 -21.43 0.82 16.78
CA ALA A 148 -21.15 1.31 18.13
C ALA A 148 -22.27 2.24 18.64
N ILE A 149 -22.78 3.15 17.79
CA ILE A 149 -23.90 4.04 18.12
C ILE A 149 -25.18 3.24 18.36
N SER A 150 -25.50 2.27 17.50
CA SER A 150 -26.66 1.39 17.65
C SER A 150 -26.60 0.64 18.99
N ASN A 151 -25.44 0.08 19.35
CA ASN A 151 -25.23 -0.56 20.65
C ASN A 151 -25.40 0.40 21.82
N VAL A 152 -24.91 1.65 21.71
CA VAL A 152 -25.11 2.67 22.74
C VAL A 152 -26.60 3.01 22.90
N ILE A 153 -27.33 3.20 21.81
CA ILE A 153 -28.78 3.49 21.83
C ILE A 153 -29.55 2.34 22.49
N SER A 154 -29.30 1.09 22.09
CA SER A 154 -29.90 -0.10 22.70
C SER A 154 -29.65 -0.16 24.21
N ASN A 155 -28.42 0.06 24.63
CA ASN A 155 -28.04 0.00 26.04
C ASN A 155 -28.58 1.19 26.87
N ILE A 156 -28.75 2.38 26.29
CA ILE A 156 -29.43 3.51 26.96
C ILE A 156 -30.90 3.19 27.18
N GLY A 157 -31.58 2.58 26.19
CA GLY A 157 -32.96 2.10 26.35
C GLY A 157 -33.11 1.12 27.51
N VAL A 158 -32.15 0.19 27.63
CA VAL A 158 -32.09 -0.75 28.75
C VAL A 158 -31.85 -0.06 30.09
N LEU A 159 -30.97 0.95 30.14
CA LEU A 159 -30.75 1.73 31.35
C LEU A 159 -32.02 2.45 31.82
N LEU A 160 -32.75 3.07 30.89
CA LEU A 160 -34.04 3.72 31.20
C LEU A 160 -35.07 2.71 31.70
N ALA A 161 -35.15 1.54 31.11
CA ALA A 161 -36.05 0.47 31.56
C ALA A 161 -35.73 0.02 32.99
N VAL A 162 -34.47 -0.18 33.33
CA VAL A 162 -34.05 -0.54 34.71
C VAL A 162 -34.32 0.61 35.72
N PHE A 163 -34.13 1.87 35.32
CA PHE A 163 -34.45 3.03 36.15
C PHE A 163 -35.96 3.09 36.51
N ILE A 164 -36.81 2.81 35.54
CA ILE A 164 -38.26 2.77 35.75
C ILE A 164 -38.66 1.58 36.64
N LEU A 165 -38.01 0.42 36.48
CA LEU A 165 -38.27 -0.77 37.28
C LEU A 165 -37.89 -0.59 38.74
N ASN A 166 -36.69 -0.15 39.03
CA ASN A 166 -36.18 0.11 40.40
C ASN A 166 -34.93 0.98 40.41
N LYS A 167 -35.02 2.11 41.12
CA LYS A 167 -33.92 3.08 41.23
C LYS A 167 -32.66 2.54 41.91
N ALA A 168 -32.81 1.67 42.94
CA ALA A 168 -31.66 1.09 43.65
C ALA A 168 -30.87 0.14 42.74
N ILE A 169 -31.55 -0.70 41.95
CA ILE A 169 -30.91 -1.58 40.95
C ILE A 169 -30.21 -0.75 39.87
N PHE A 170 -30.83 0.34 39.42
CA PHE A 170 -30.22 1.26 38.47
C PHE A 170 -28.87 1.82 38.98
N VAL A 171 -28.90 2.42 40.20
CA VAL A 171 -27.69 2.98 40.82
C VAL A 171 -26.61 1.92 40.96
N TYR A 172 -26.96 0.74 41.45
CA TYR A 172 -26.04 -0.40 41.56
C TYR A 172 -25.42 -0.77 40.21
N SER A 173 -26.22 -0.89 39.18
CA SER A 173 -25.76 -1.27 37.81
C SER A 173 -24.84 -0.21 37.23
N VAL A 174 -25.09 1.07 37.45
CA VAL A 174 -24.22 2.17 37.02
C VAL A 174 -22.86 2.14 37.76
N ILE A 175 -22.87 1.97 39.08
CA ILE A 175 -21.64 1.91 39.87
C ILE A 175 -20.76 0.74 39.44
N THR A 176 -21.32 -0.45 39.33
CA THR A 176 -20.57 -1.65 38.91
C THR A 176 -20.01 -1.52 37.49
N SER A 177 -20.79 -0.92 36.59
CA SER A 177 -20.35 -0.66 35.21
C SER A 177 -19.18 0.32 35.17
N ILE A 178 -19.22 1.40 35.95
CA ILE A 178 -18.12 2.36 36.04
C ILE A 178 -16.85 1.69 36.59
N CYS A 179 -16.99 0.85 37.63
CA CYS A 179 -15.87 0.12 38.21
C CYS A 179 -15.20 -0.79 37.17
N LEU A 180 -15.98 -1.59 36.41
CA LEU A 180 -15.49 -2.46 35.35
C LEU A 180 -14.82 -1.66 34.22
N PHE A 181 -15.40 -0.51 33.84
CA PHE A 181 -14.81 0.34 32.81
C PHE A 181 -13.39 0.82 33.15
N PHE A 182 -13.13 1.20 34.38
CA PHE A 182 -11.78 1.65 34.78
C PHE A 182 -10.77 0.50 34.70
N ILE A 183 -11.18 -0.72 35.02
CA ILE A 183 -10.34 -1.92 34.91
C ILE A 183 -10.03 -2.23 33.45
N ASP A 184 -11.06 -2.25 32.60
CA ASP A 184 -10.92 -2.50 31.17
C ASP A 184 -10.01 -1.44 30.53
N LYS A 185 -10.23 -0.15 30.81
CA LYS A 185 -9.40 0.96 30.33
C LYS A 185 -7.93 0.81 30.73
N LYS A 186 -7.67 0.41 31.98
CA LYS A 186 -6.31 0.19 32.48
C LYS A 186 -5.65 -1.00 31.77
N GLY A 187 -6.39 -2.11 31.61
CA GLY A 187 -5.94 -3.30 30.90
C GLY A 187 -5.57 -3.02 29.44
N VAL A 188 -6.48 -2.38 28.70
CA VAL A 188 -6.27 -2.00 27.30
C VAL A 188 -5.08 -1.05 27.14
N ASN A 189 -4.93 -0.06 28.00
CA ASN A 189 -3.80 0.85 27.91
C ASN A 189 -2.46 0.15 28.14
N LYS A 190 -2.39 -0.74 29.14
CA LYS A 190 -1.18 -1.52 29.43
C LYS A 190 -0.83 -2.50 28.29
N GLN A 191 -1.83 -3.19 27.78
CA GLN A 191 -1.68 -4.08 26.64
C GLN A 191 -1.19 -3.34 25.38
N ASN A 192 -1.76 -2.16 25.08
CA ASN A 192 -1.35 -1.34 23.94
C ASN A 192 0.11 -0.86 24.05
N GLU A 193 0.60 -0.59 25.25
CA GLU A 193 1.99 -0.22 25.49
C GLU A 193 2.93 -1.37 25.09
N ILE A 194 2.63 -2.59 25.52
CA ILE A 194 3.40 -3.79 25.18
C ILE A 194 3.30 -4.10 23.68
N PHE A 195 2.11 -3.99 23.08
CA PHE A 195 1.93 -4.23 21.65
C PHE A 195 2.74 -3.28 20.74
N LYS A 196 3.10 -2.09 21.19
CA LYS A 196 4.03 -1.22 20.45
C LYS A 196 5.40 -1.88 20.29
N ASN A 197 5.90 -2.54 21.34
CA ASN A 197 7.17 -3.27 21.31
C ASN A 197 7.05 -4.52 20.43
N VAL A 198 5.97 -5.30 20.60
CA VAL A 198 5.69 -6.48 19.76
C VAL A 198 5.70 -6.10 18.28
N ARG A 199 5.09 -4.96 17.91
CA ARG A 199 5.07 -4.49 16.51
C ARG A 199 6.47 -4.21 15.98
N LYS A 200 7.32 -3.49 16.74
CA LYS A 200 8.70 -3.21 16.35
C LYS A 200 9.53 -4.49 16.17
N LEU A 201 9.36 -5.46 17.07
CA LEU A 201 10.05 -6.74 16.98
C LEU A 201 9.56 -7.56 15.78
N ARG A 202 8.26 -7.53 15.51
CA ARG A 202 7.67 -8.19 14.33
C ARG A 202 8.19 -7.59 13.02
N GLU A 203 8.32 -6.26 12.93
CA GLU A 203 8.91 -5.58 11.77
C GLU A 203 10.35 -6.06 11.53
N LYS A 204 11.18 -6.11 12.58
CA LYS A 204 12.57 -6.61 12.51
C LYS A 204 12.62 -8.09 12.10
N LYS A 205 11.76 -8.93 12.69
CA LYS A 205 11.65 -10.35 12.35
C LYS A 205 11.28 -10.54 10.87
N THR A 206 10.24 -9.84 10.41
CA THR A 206 9.78 -9.93 9.01
C THR A 206 10.86 -9.42 8.04
N GLY A 207 11.57 -8.36 8.42
CA GLY A 207 12.72 -7.85 7.65
C GLY A 207 13.80 -8.92 7.47
N LEU A 208 14.26 -9.54 8.55
CA LEU A 208 15.26 -10.61 8.51
C LEU A 208 14.78 -11.80 7.67
N ILE A 209 13.55 -12.28 7.87
CA ILE A 209 13.00 -13.39 7.08
C ILE A 209 12.99 -13.04 5.59
N SER A 210 12.54 -11.84 5.22
CA SER A 210 12.53 -11.38 3.83
C SER A 210 13.94 -11.29 3.23
N GLU A 211 14.93 -10.89 4.02
CA GLU A 211 16.33 -10.83 3.60
C GLU A 211 16.89 -12.23 3.35
N VAL A 212 16.67 -13.16 4.27
CA VAL A 212 17.10 -14.56 4.13
C VAL A 212 16.43 -15.22 2.92
N VAL A 213 15.12 -15.00 2.70
CA VAL A 213 14.41 -15.56 1.54
C VAL A 213 14.97 -15.01 0.23
N ARG A 214 15.23 -13.69 0.15
CA ARG A 214 15.85 -13.09 -1.05
C ARG A 214 17.27 -13.57 -1.29
N GLY A 215 18.06 -13.71 -0.22
CA GLY A 215 19.43 -14.19 -0.27
C GLY A 215 19.57 -15.72 -0.18
N MET A 216 18.50 -16.50 -0.35
CA MET A 216 18.51 -17.95 -0.15
C MET A 216 19.58 -18.68 -0.98
N ARG A 217 19.84 -18.21 -2.20
CA ARG A 217 20.88 -18.76 -3.05
C ARG A 217 22.27 -18.62 -2.41
N ASP A 218 22.57 -17.43 -1.91
CA ASP A 218 23.86 -17.13 -1.27
C ASP A 218 23.99 -17.86 0.07
N VAL A 219 22.91 -17.94 0.84
CA VAL A 219 22.87 -18.74 2.09
C VAL A 219 23.27 -20.19 1.81
N LYS A 220 22.74 -20.80 0.73
CA LYS A 220 23.09 -22.17 0.32
C LYS A 220 24.53 -22.29 -0.18
N VAL A 221 25.00 -21.37 -1.02
CA VAL A 221 26.35 -21.39 -1.57
C VAL A 221 27.40 -21.20 -0.47
N LEU A 222 27.11 -20.33 0.50
CA LEU A 222 28.00 -20.08 1.65
C LEU A 222 27.88 -21.14 2.76
N ASN A 223 27.00 -22.14 2.59
CA ASN A 223 26.69 -23.13 3.61
C ASN A 223 26.32 -22.51 4.98
N ALA A 224 25.59 -21.40 4.94
CA ALA A 224 25.25 -20.58 6.12
C ALA A 224 23.88 -20.94 6.73
N ASN A 225 23.31 -22.11 6.40
CA ASN A 225 21.97 -22.52 6.80
C ASN A 225 21.79 -22.46 8.34
N ASP A 226 22.70 -23.06 9.10
CA ASP A 226 22.60 -23.14 10.56
C ASP A 226 22.71 -21.77 11.22
N THR A 227 23.59 -20.91 10.69
CA THR A 227 23.77 -19.54 11.17
C THR A 227 22.50 -18.71 10.94
N MET A 228 21.91 -18.78 9.75
CA MET A 228 20.69 -18.04 9.42
C MET A 228 19.49 -18.60 10.18
N LEU A 229 19.39 -19.93 10.31
CA LEU A 229 18.35 -20.58 11.12
C LEU A 229 18.41 -20.12 12.58
N LYS A 230 19.61 -20.07 13.17
CA LYS A 230 19.79 -19.57 14.53
C LYS A 230 19.34 -18.12 14.68
N GLN A 231 19.78 -17.22 13.79
CA GLN A 231 19.38 -15.81 13.83
C GLN A 231 17.87 -15.64 13.68
N MET A 232 17.24 -16.40 12.76
CA MET A 232 15.78 -16.39 12.60
C MET A 232 15.07 -16.89 13.85
N SER A 233 15.54 -18.00 14.43
CA SER A 233 14.99 -18.61 15.66
C SER A 233 15.07 -17.62 16.83
N ASP A 234 16.22 -16.97 17.03
CA ASP A 234 16.41 -15.99 18.10
C ASP A 234 15.41 -14.82 17.96
N LYS A 235 15.20 -14.33 16.73
CA LYS A 235 14.22 -13.24 16.47
C LYS A 235 12.78 -13.70 16.61
N ILE A 236 12.45 -14.92 16.25
CA ILE A 236 11.14 -15.54 16.46
C ILE A 236 10.89 -15.65 17.96
N GLU A 237 11.85 -16.18 18.71
CA GLU A 237 11.73 -16.37 20.17
C GLU A 237 11.58 -15.03 20.89
N GLU A 238 12.40 -14.00 20.57
CA GLU A 238 12.30 -12.65 21.15
C GLU A 238 10.90 -12.06 20.92
N THR A 239 10.39 -12.16 19.67
CA THR A 239 9.06 -11.65 19.32
C THR A 239 7.95 -12.41 20.04
N THR A 240 8.09 -13.72 20.16
CA THR A 240 7.11 -14.61 20.81
C THR A 240 7.05 -14.37 22.31
N LYS A 241 8.19 -14.18 22.98
CA LYS A 241 8.26 -13.85 24.41
C LYS A 241 7.48 -12.56 24.71
N GLU A 242 7.71 -11.50 23.92
CA GLU A 242 7.00 -10.24 24.12
C GLU A 242 5.51 -10.35 23.78
N GLN A 243 5.15 -11.17 22.79
CA GLN A 243 3.76 -11.45 22.45
C GLN A 243 3.04 -12.21 23.58
N ILE A 244 3.70 -13.21 24.19
CA ILE A 244 3.18 -13.94 25.36
C ILE A 244 3.01 -12.97 26.54
N HIS A 245 3.96 -12.06 26.77
CA HIS A 245 3.84 -11.03 27.81
C HIS A 245 2.60 -10.13 27.60
N ALA A 246 2.33 -9.71 26.36
CA ALA A 246 1.13 -8.95 26.01
C ALA A 246 -0.16 -9.74 26.29
N LEU A 247 -0.18 -11.03 25.89
CA LEU A 247 -1.33 -11.92 26.10
C LEU A 247 -1.56 -12.22 27.58
N ASN A 248 -0.50 -12.48 28.35
CA ASN A 248 -0.59 -12.71 29.79
C ASN A 248 -1.12 -11.48 30.52
N THR A 249 -0.71 -10.27 30.10
CA THR A 249 -1.23 -9.02 30.63
C THR A 249 -2.73 -8.89 30.35
N ALA A 250 -3.17 -9.16 29.12
CA ALA A 250 -4.59 -9.14 28.77
C ALA A 250 -5.38 -10.17 29.58
N THR A 251 -4.85 -11.41 29.68
CA THR A 251 -5.46 -12.49 30.46
C THR A 251 -5.62 -12.12 31.92
N PHE A 252 -4.59 -11.52 32.53
CA PHE A 252 -4.64 -11.05 33.94
C PHE A 252 -5.77 -10.05 34.17
N TYR A 253 -5.90 -9.01 33.32
CA TYR A 253 -7.00 -8.05 33.44
C TYR A 253 -8.37 -8.66 33.18
N ASN A 254 -8.47 -9.62 32.24
CA ASN A 254 -9.69 -10.36 32.00
C ASN A 254 -10.09 -11.24 33.19
N TYR A 255 -9.12 -11.84 33.88
CA TYR A 255 -9.36 -12.58 35.12
C TYR A 255 -9.87 -11.68 36.24
N ILE A 256 -9.24 -10.54 36.47
CA ILE A 256 -9.71 -9.55 37.46
C ILE A 256 -11.15 -9.12 37.13
N ARG A 257 -11.40 -8.78 35.87
CA ARG A 257 -12.75 -8.40 35.39
C ARG A 257 -13.77 -9.50 35.66
N ARG A 258 -13.45 -10.75 35.32
CA ARG A 258 -14.35 -11.89 35.48
C ARG A 258 -14.69 -12.16 36.96
N ASN A 259 -13.67 -12.14 37.82
CA ASN A 259 -13.86 -12.34 39.26
C ASN A 259 -14.68 -11.22 39.90
N LEU A 260 -14.37 -9.95 39.58
CA LEU A 260 -15.16 -8.82 40.04
C LEU A 260 -16.61 -8.85 39.50
N ASN A 261 -16.79 -9.29 38.27
CA ASN A 261 -18.13 -9.47 37.73
C ASN A 261 -18.91 -10.51 38.52
N SER A 262 -18.31 -11.65 38.84
CA SER A 262 -18.95 -12.68 39.68
C SER A 262 -19.28 -12.17 41.10
N LEU A 263 -18.37 -11.37 41.70
CA LEU A 263 -18.61 -10.73 42.99
C LEU A 263 -19.80 -9.73 42.91
N PHE A 264 -19.85 -8.91 41.87
CA PHE A 264 -20.96 -8.00 41.63
C PHE A 264 -22.27 -8.76 41.37
N ASP A 265 -22.27 -9.88 40.65
CA ASP A 265 -23.45 -10.71 40.46
C ASP A 265 -23.97 -11.27 41.81
N PHE A 266 -23.08 -11.71 42.67
CA PHE A 266 -23.43 -12.15 44.03
C PHE A 266 -24.05 -11.03 44.89
N ILE A 267 -23.40 -9.87 44.91
CA ILE A 267 -23.94 -8.67 45.65
C ILE A 267 -25.29 -8.25 45.05
N TYR A 268 -25.46 -8.34 43.73
CA TYR A 268 -26.71 -8.06 43.05
C TYR A 268 -27.85 -8.97 43.54
N ILE A 269 -27.58 -10.29 43.67
CA ILE A 269 -28.58 -11.25 44.17
C ILE A 269 -28.97 -10.89 45.61
N ILE A 270 -28.00 -10.55 46.49
CA ILE A 270 -28.30 -10.12 47.87
C ILE A 270 -29.17 -8.88 47.86
N LEU A 271 -28.86 -7.86 47.05
CA LEU A 271 -29.65 -6.65 46.89
C LEU A 271 -31.09 -6.97 46.46
N CYS A 272 -31.23 -7.89 45.47
CA CYS A 272 -32.53 -8.32 44.98
C CYS A 272 -33.36 -9.03 46.08
N CYS A 273 -32.74 -9.92 46.86
CA CYS A 273 -33.42 -10.60 47.97
C CYS A 273 -33.90 -9.57 49.04
N TYR A 274 -33.04 -8.58 49.37
CA TYR A 274 -33.43 -7.52 50.28
C TYR A 274 -34.61 -6.66 49.76
N LEU A 275 -34.59 -6.29 48.47
CA LEU A 275 -35.68 -5.50 47.88
C LEU A 275 -37.00 -6.31 47.78
N MET A 276 -36.91 -7.61 47.60
CA MET A 276 -38.08 -8.49 47.65
C MET A 276 -38.67 -8.62 49.06
N ASP A 277 -37.83 -8.80 50.08
CA ASP A 277 -38.26 -8.85 51.47
C ASP A 277 -39.06 -7.58 51.88
N LYS A 278 -38.61 -6.43 51.38
CA LYS A 278 -39.26 -5.13 51.55
C LYS A 278 -40.46 -4.89 50.61
N SER A 279 -40.84 -5.86 49.80
CA SER A 279 -41.90 -5.74 48.77
C SER A 279 -41.69 -4.57 47.77
N LEU A 280 -40.45 -4.12 47.58
CA LEU A 280 -40.07 -3.01 46.69
C LEU A 280 -39.87 -3.43 45.24
N ILE A 281 -39.83 -4.72 44.98
CA ILE A 281 -39.70 -5.29 43.60
C ILE A 281 -40.50 -6.58 43.51
N THR A 282 -41.07 -6.84 42.35
CA THR A 282 -41.74 -8.11 42.01
C THR A 282 -40.78 -9.08 41.36
N ILE A 283 -41.10 -10.40 41.42
CA ILE A 283 -40.29 -11.45 40.78
C ILE A 283 -40.07 -11.18 39.27
N PRO A 284 -41.09 -10.83 38.47
CA PRO A 284 -40.87 -10.50 37.06
C PRO A 284 -39.92 -9.34 36.83
N ALA A 285 -40.08 -8.27 37.64
CA ALA A 285 -39.20 -7.10 37.55
C ALA A 285 -37.75 -7.44 37.90
N LEU A 286 -37.54 -8.35 38.85
CA LEU A 286 -36.20 -8.86 39.20
C LEU A 286 -35.55 -9.61 38.05
N ILE A 287 -36.31 -10.50 37.40
CA ILE A 287 -35.82 -11.30 36.24
C ILE A 287 -35.47 -10.38 35.07
N ILE A 288 -36.30 -9.39 34.78
CA ILE A 288 -36.02 -8.39 33.73
C ILE A 288 -34.75 -7.64 34.07
N ALA A 289 -34.60 -7.14 35.29
CA ALA A 289 -33.47 -6.38 35.73
C ALA A 289 -32.18 -7.21 35.72
N TYR A 290 -32.24 -8.51 36.08
CA TYR A 290 -31.10 -9.43 35.96
C TYR A 290 -30.63 -9.62 34.53
N ASN A 291 -31.56 -9.86 33.60
CA ASN A 291 -31.22 -9.99 32.17
C ASN A 291 -30.64 -8.69 31.60
N TYR A 292 -31.09 -7.53 32.06
CA TYR A 292 -30.58 -6.24 31.63
C TYR A 292 -29.23 -5.88 32.21
N GLN A 293 -28.85 -6.43 33.36
CA GLN A 293 -27.55 -6.16 34.00
C GLN A 293 -26.39 -6.42 33.07
N TYR A 294 -26.41 -7.53 32.30
CA TYR A 294 -25.37 -7.85 31.33
C TYR A 294 -25.27 -6.80 30.22
N LYS A 295 -26.38 -6.29 29.72
CA LYS A 295 -26.41 -5.26 28.69
C LYS A 295 -25.86 -3.92 29.20
N ILE A 296 -26.18 -3.54 30.43
CA ILE A 296 -25.68 -2.31 31.08
C ILE A 296 -24.14 -2.37 31.24
N LYS A 297 -23.62 -3.52 31.67
CA LYS A 297 -22.16 -3.74 31.78
C LYS A 297 -21.46 -3.59 30.42
N ASN A 298 -22.11 -3.97 29.31
CA ASN A 298 -21.57 -3.85 27.98
C ASN A 298 -21.64 -2.43 27.38
N LEU A 299 -22.46 -1.53 27.93
CA LEU A 299 -22.55 -0.14 27.47
C LEU A 299 -21.17 0.54 27.48
N LEU A 300 -20.44 0.43 28.58
CA LEU A 300 -19.13 1.07 28.72
C LEU A 300 -18.05 0.40 27.85
N ASN A 301 -18.20 -0.89 27.55
CA ASN A 301 -17.33 -1.58 26.59
C ASN A 301 -17.49 -1.00 25.16
N SER A 302 -18.70 -0.59 24.79
CA SER A 302 -18.94 0.08 23.52
C SER A 302 -18.15 1.39 23.40
N PHE A 303 -18.01 2.16 24.48
CA PHE A 303 -17.16 3.36 24.47
C PHE A 303 -15.65 3.04 24.35
N VAL A 304 -15.18 1.97 25.01
CA VAL A 304 -13.78 1.52 24.86
C VAL A 304 -13.52 1.14 23.41
N ARG A 305 -14.46 0.40 22.79
CA ARG A 305 -14.36 0.01 21.38
C ARG A 305 -14.30 1.21 20.44
N VAL A 306 -15.09 2.27 20.67
CA VAL A 306 -15.02 3.51 19.87
C VAL A 306 -13.63 4.16 20.00
N ILE A 307 -13.02 4.16 21.20
CA ILE A 307 -11.67 4.68 21.40
C ILE A 307 -10.63 3.86 20.61
N GLU A 308 -10.78 2.54 20.56
CA GLU A 308 -9.90 1.65 19.78
C GLU A 308 -10.07 1.89 18.29
N ILE A 309 -11.30 1.94 17.78
CA ILE A 309 -11.63 2.26 16.39
C ILE A 309 -11.00 3.60 16.00
N ASN A 310 -11.13 4.63 16.83
CA ASN A 310 -10.55 5.94 16.55
C ASN A 310 -9.03 5.89 16.42
N LYS A 311 -8.34 5.18 17.31
CA LYS A 311 -6.87 5.09 17.27
C LYS A 311 -6.37 4.32 16.06
N SER A 312 -6.98 3.20 15.76
CA SER A 312 -6.64 2.35 14.62
C SER A 312 -6.88 3.10 13.31
N PHE A 313 -8.07 3.68 13.16
CA PHE A 313 -8.41 4.53 12.02
C PHE A 313 -7.44 5.71 11.84
N GLU A 314 -7.14 6.47 12.91
CA GLU A 314 -6.25 7.64 12.81
C GLU A 314 -4.86 7.25 12.34
N LEU A 315 -4.32 6.13 12.83
CA LEU A 315 -3.02 5.61 12.40
C LEU A 315 -3.02 5.20 10.93
N ALA A 316 -4.03 4.48 10.47
CA ALA A 316 -4.16 4.06 9.08
C ALA A 316 -4.43 5.25 8.16
N ALA A 317 -5.38 6.13 8.54
CA ALA A 317 -5.76 7.30 7.77
C ALA A 317 -4.60 8.29 7.58
N ASN A 318 -3.81 8.56 8.61
CA ASN A 318 -2.64 9.42 8.49
C ASN A 318 -1.66 8.87 7.44
N ARG A 319 -1.38 7.56 7.45
CA ARG A 319 -0.46 6.93 6.49
C ARG A 319 -0.96 6.97 5.04
N VAL A 320 -2.24 6.70 4.84
CA VAL A 320 -2.86 6.72 3.50
C VAL A 320 -2.98 8.15 2.99
N TYR A 321 -3.45 9.07 3.82
CA TYR A 321 -3.67 10.46 3.41
C TYR A 321 -2.39 11.28 3.28
N GLU A 322 -1.28 10.87 3.92
CA GLU A 322 0.06 11.37 3.63
C GLU A 322 0.43 11.21 2.15
N ILE A 323 -0.03 10.13 1.48
CA ILE A 323 0.18 9.91 0.05
C ILE A 323 -0.84 10.70 -0.78
N ILE A 324 -2.13 10.62 -0.40
CA ILE A 324 -3.21 11.18 -1.24
C ILE A 324 -3.26 12.71 -1.16
N TYR A 325 -3.11 13.31 0.02
CA TYR A 325 -3.40 14.73 0.25
C TYR A 325 -2.23 15.55 0.79
N ASP A 326 -1.36 14.97 1.62
CA ASP A 326 -0.46 15.78 2.46
C ASP A 326 0.96 15.94 1.86
N ASN A 327 1.20 15.46 0.65
CA ASN A 327 2.44 15.62 -0.13
C ASN A 327 3.73 15.23 0.64
N LYS A 328 3.64 14.31 1.59
CA LYS A 328 4.82 13.79 2.30
C LYS A 328 5.75 13.07 1.33
N PHE A 329 5.19 12.41 0.31
CA PHE A 329 5.91 11.85 -0.80
C PHE A 329 5.84 12.83 -1.96
N GLU A 330 6.98 13.24 -2.44
CA GLU A 330 7.05 14.14 -3.58
C GLU A 330 6.46 13.45 -4.82
N LYS A 331 5.58 14.16 -5.51
CA LYS A 331 4.94 13.70 -6.75
C LYS A 331 5.65 14.26 -7.97
N GLU A 332 5.60 13.51 -9.07
CA GLU A 332 6.09 14.00 -10.36
C GLU A 332 5.37 15.29 -10.75
N LYS A 333 6.12 16.27 -11.24
CA LYS A 333 5.61 17.55 -11.71
C LYS A 333 6.01 17.74 -13.16
N PHE A 334 5.03 17.95 -14.03
CA PHE A 334 5.21 18.23 -15.44
C PHE A 334 4.61 19.59 -15.79
N GLY A 335 5.13 20.18 -16.86
CA GLY A 335 4.54 21.37 -17.45
C GLY A 335 3.26 21.07 -18.21
N LYS A 336 2.75 22.10 -18.88
CA LYS A 336 1.49 22.02 -19.64
C LYS A 336 1.69 21.97 -21.16
N LYS A 337 2.91 22.28 -21.64
CA LYS A 337 3.18 22.34 -23.07
C LYS A 337 3.23 20.92 -23.64
N ASN A 338 2.25 20.61 -24.45
CA ASN A 338 2.17 19.32 -25.13
C ASN A 338 2.74 19.44 -26.54
N ILE A 339 3.79 18.66 -26.83
CA ILE A 339 4.41 18.53 -28.14
C ILE A 339 4.18 17.08 -28.57
N LYS A 340 3.42 16.89 -29.65
CA LYS A 340 3.07 15.54 -30.15
C LYS A 340 4.28 14.79 -30.68
N LYS A 341 5.21 15.50 -31.34
CA LYS A 341 6.39 14.91 -31.94
C LYS A 341 7.58 15.83 -31.74
N LEU A 342 8.63 15.34 -31.08
CA LEU A 342 9.90 16.00 -30.92
C LEU A 342 10.76 15.77 -32.17
N THR A 343 11.73 16.64 -32.44
CA THR A 343 12.75 16.40 -33.46
C THR A 343 13.95 15.66 -32.88
N GLY A 344 14.19 15.79 -31.58
CA GLY A 344 15.22 15.07 -30.85
C GLY A 344 16.49 15.87 -30.56
N ASN A 345 16.44 17.21 -30.59
CA ASN A 345 17.54 18.05 -30.13
C ASN A 345 17.54 18.14 -28.59
N ILE A 346 18.70 17.92 -27.95
CA ILE A 346 18.86 17.91 -26.51
C ILE A 346 20.03 18.81 -26.12
N ILE A 347 19.79 19.78 -25.22
CA ILE A 347 20.81 20.71 -24.74
C ILE A 347 20.85 20.69 -23.22
N PHE A 348 22.03 20.54 -22.67
CA PHE A 348 22.32 20.68 -21.24
C PHE A 348 23.12 21.96 -21.03
N ASN A 349 22.57 22.89 -20.23
CA ASN A 349 23.21 24.15 -19.88
C ASN A 349 23.46 24.19 -18.37
N ASP A 350 24.73 24.13 -17.97
CA ASP A 350 25.24 24.19 -16.58
C ASP A 350 24.46 23.26 -15.61
N VAL A 351 24.09 22.07 -16.06
CA VAL A 351 23.26 21.14 -15.28
C VAL A 351 24.06 20.57 -14.10
N CYS A 352 23.52 20.80 -12.90
CA CYS A 352 23.99 20.21 -11.66
C CYS A 352 22.94 19.23 -11.12
N PHE A 353 23.42 18.09 -10.60
CA PHE A 353 22.56 17.10 -9.99
C PHE A 353 23.26 16.33 -8.85
N SER A 354 22.51 16.06 -7.79
CA SER A 354 22.95 15.26 -6.63
C SER A 354 21.89 14.22 -6.26
N TYR A 355 22.32 13.00 -5.96
CA TYR A 355 21.49 12.06 -5.22
C TYR A 355 21.65 12.38 -3.72
N ASP A 356 20.57 12.85 -3.12
CA ASP A 356 20.59 13.47 -1.79
C ASP A 356 21.66 14.56 -1.71
N ASP A 357 22.72 14.41 -0.89
CA ASP A 357 23.79 15.39 -0.74
C ASP A 357 25.06 15.02 -1.53
N ILE A 358 25.03 13.95 -2.31
CA ILE A 358 26.20 13.48 -3.08
C ILE A 358 26.14 14.07 -4.49
N PRO A 359 27.03 15.02 -4.86
CA PRO A 359 27.04 15.63 -6.18
C PRO A 359 27.54 14.63 -7.23
N ILE A 360 26.70 14.42 -8.27
CA ILE A 360 27.00 13.51 -9.39
C ILE A 360 27.31 14.27 -10.68
N LEU A 361 26.53 15.28 -11.03
CA LEU A 361 26.78 16.13 -12.20
C LEU A 361 27.14 17.55 -11.74
N LYS A 362 28.21 18.09 -12.32
CA LYS A 362 28.85 19.34 -11.89
C LYS A 362 28.95 20.29 -13.09
N LYS A 363 27.97 21.16 -13.32
CA LYS A 363 27.87 22.08 -14.45
C LYS A 363 28.09 21.37 -15.78
N MET A 364 27.25 20.37 -16.05
CA MET A 364 27.30 19.58 -17.28
C MET A 364 26.80 20.42 -18.44
N ASN A 365 27.60 20.52 -19.49
CA ASN A 365 27.28 21.28 -20.71
C ASN A 365 27.52 20.43 -21.93
N PHE A 366 26.49 20.22 -22.76
CA PHE A 366 26.61 19.59 -24.06
C PHE A 366 25.36 19.81 -24.91
N GLU A 367 25.50 19.56 -26.21
CA GLU A 367 24.42 19.59 -27.20
C GLU A 367 24.47 18.31 -28.04
N ILE A 368 23.27 17.75 -28.26
CA ILE A 368 23.00 16.62 -29.16
C ILE A 368 22.02 17.11 -30.21
N LYS A 369 22.37 16.96 -31.48
CA LYS A 369 21.52 17.35 -32.59
C LYS A 369 20.49 16.25 -32.90
N ALA A 370 19.38 16.65 -33.49
CA ALA A 370 18.37 15.71 -33.98
C ALA A 370 18.98 14.67 -34.95
N ASN A 371 18.58 13.41 -34.80
CA ASN A 371 19.03 12.27 -35.60
C ASN A 371 20.54 11.94 -35.45
N GLU A 372 21.21 12.51 -34.48
CA GLU A 372 22.61 12.20 -34.15
C GLU A 372 22.71 10.95 -33.27
N ARG A 373 23.68 10.09 -33.54
CA ARG A 373 24.04 8.96 -32.67
C ARG A 373 25.19 9.37 -31.75
N VAL A 374 24.91 9.44 -30.46
CA VAL A 374 25.85 9.93 -29.46
C VAL A 374 26.13 8.85 -28.41
N ALA A 375 27.40 8.75 -28.00
CA ALA A 375 27.81 7.84 -26.94
C ALA A 375 28.38 8.59 -25.73
N PHE A 376 28.07 8.09 -24.53
CA PHE A 376 28.67 8.52 -23.27
C PHE A 376 29.59 7.42 -22.73
N VAL A 377 30.89 7.74 -22.59
CA VAL A 377 31.92 6.83 -22.11
C VAL A 377 32.60 7.39 -20.88
N GLY A 378 33.07 6.54 -19.98
CA GLY A 378 33.75 6.95 -18.74
C GLY A 378 33.70 5.86 -17.68
N LYS A 379 34.35 6.08 -16.55
CA LYS A 379 34.39 5.13 -15.44
C LYS A 379 32.99 4.83 -14.90
N SER A 380 32.84 3.69 -14.20
CA SER A 380 31.61 3.41 -13.45
C SER A 380 31.41 4.50 -12.39
N GLY A 381 30.17 4.98 -12.20
CA GLY A 381 29.86 6.07 -11.27
C GLY A 381 30.13 7.49 -11.80
N ALA A 382 30.62 7.68 -13.03
CA ALA A 382 30.89 9.02 -13.59
C ALA A 382 29.62 9.85 -13.89
N GLY A 383 28.40 9.29 -13.73
CA GLY A 383 27.12 9.98 -13.94
C GLY A 383 26.44 9.70 -15.28
N LYS A 384 26.88 8.72 -16.07
CA LYS A 384 26.33 8.40 -17.41
C LYS A 384 24.83 8.04 -17.36
N THR A 385 24.43 7.07 -16.55
CA THR A 385 23.02 6.69 -16.35
C THR A 385 22.19 7.83 -15.75
N THR A 386 22.81 8.69 -14.94
CA THR A 386 22.16 9.86 -14.37
C THR A 386 21.71 10.84 -15.46
N ILE A 387 22.49 11.04 -16.53
CA ILE A 387 22.10 11.85 -17.69
C ILE A 387 20.77 11.34 -18.27
N PHE A 388 20.62 10.02 -18.44
CA PHE A 388 19.38 9.41 -18.96
C PHE A 388 18.19 9.61 -18.03
N ASN A 389 18.41 9.45 -16.71
CA ASN A 389 17.39 9.68 -15.70
C ASN A 389 16.87 11.14 -15.72
N LEU A 390 17.74 12.11 -16.03
CA LEU A 390 17.36 13.52 -16.13
C LEU A 390 16.65 13.82 -17.47
N ILE A 391 17.11 13.28 -18.59
CA ILE A 391 16.46 13.44 -19.91
C ILE A 391 15.04 12.85 -19.90
N THR A 392 14.84 11.71 -19.24
CA THR A 392 13.51 11.07 -19.11
C THR A 392 12.64 11.68 -18.01
N LYS A 393 13.20 12.67 -17.30
CA LYS A 393 12.56 13.34 -16.16
C LYS A 393 12.06 12.36 -15.08
N LEU A 394 12.85 11.31 -14.80
CA LEU A 394 12.68 10.45 -13.61
C LEU A 394 13.18 11.16 -12.36
N TYR A 395 14.18 12.05 -12.53
CA TYR A 395 14.70 12.93 -11.49
C TYR A 395 14.70 14.39 -11.98
N ASP A 396 14.58 15.32 -11.06
CA ASP A 396 14.68 16.76 -11.35
C ASP A 396 16.11 17.25 -11.11
N ILE A 397 16.58 18.18 -11.91
CA ILE A 397 17.89 18.84 -11.74
C ILE A 397 17.92 19.74 -10.50
N ASN A 398 19.09 19.95 -9.92
CA ASN A 398 19.26 20.90 -8.81
C ASN A 398 19.49 22.33 -9.32
N ASP A 399 20.26 22.48 -10.41
CA ASP A 399 20.57 23.78 -11.02
C ASP A 399 20.85 23.61 -12.53
N GLY A 400 20.81 24.70 -13.29
CA GLY A 400 20.92 24.71 -14.74
C GLY A 400 19.61 24.46 -15.46
N GLU A 401 19.68 24.05 -16.73
CA GLU A 401 18.48 23.71 -17.52
C GLU A 401 18.76 22.61 -18.55
N ILE A 402 17.70 21.85 -18.85
CA ILE A 402 17.69 20.88 -19.94
C ILE A 402 16.62 21.33 -20.95
N LEU A 403 17.04 21.50 -22.20
CA LEU A 403 16.15 21.86 -23.29
C LEU A 403 15.94 20.67 -24.22
N LEU A 404 14.68 20.40 -24.56
CA LEU A 404 14.26 19.48 -25.61
C LEU A 404 13.62 20.29 -26.72
N ASP A 405 14.22 20.27 -27.91
CA ASP A 405 13.83 21.10 -29.07
C ASP A 405 13.67 22.58 -28.67
N GLY A 406 14.62 23.14 -27.92
CA GLY A 406 14.63 24.51 -27.43
C GLY A 406 13.60 24.81 -26.33
N THR A 407 12.84 23.83 -25.86
CA THR A 407 11.88 24.00 -24.77
C THR A 407 12.41 23.37 -23.48
N ASN A 408 12.41 24.15 -22.39
CA ASN A 408 12.82 23.63 -21.08
C ASN A 408 11.93 22.43 -20.68
N ILE A 409 12.56 21.33 -20.28
CA ILE A 409 11.91 20.06 -19.93
C ILE A 409 10.84 20.22 -18.82
N ASN A 410 11.02 21.20 -17.93
CA ASN A 410 10.06 21.50 -16.87
C ASN A 410 8.74 22.10 -17.37
N ASN A 411 8.73 22.65 -18.58
CA ASN A 411 7.53 23.23 -19.21
C ASN A 411 6.74 22.19 -20.02
N LEU A 412 7.34 21.04 -20.31
CA LEU A 412 6.74 19.98 -21.12
C LEU A 412 5.80 19.10 -20.31
N SER A 413 4.73 18.64 -20.96
CA SER A 413 3.81 17.66 -20.38
C SER A 413 4.47 16.27 -20.28
N ARG A 414 3.93 15.40 -19.42
CA ARG A 414 4.39 14.01 -19.28
C ARG A 414 4.40 13.27 -20.61
N SER A 415 3.33 13.41 -21.41
CA SER A 415 3.22 12.80 -22.72
C SER A 415 4.23 13.36 -23.72
N ALA A 416 4.47 14.68 -23.73
CA ALA A 416 5.47 15.29 -24.61
C ALA A 416 6.90 14.74 -24.38
N ILE A 417 7.22 14.31 -23.16
CA ILE A 417 8.52 13.72 -22.83
C ILE A 417 8.50 12.21 -23.08
N ARG A 418 7.60 11.47 -22.42
CA ARG A 418 7.66 9.99 -22.36
C ARG A 418 7.12 9.29 -23.61
N ASP A 419 6.20 9.91 -24.35
CA ASP A 419 5.72 9.32 -25.62
C ASP A 419 6.71 9.53 -26.78
N ASN A 420 7.69 10.43 -26.63
CA ASN A 420 8.73 10.69 -27.63
C ASN A 420 10.09 10.06 -27.29
N MET A 421 10.19 9.31 -26.17
CA MET A 421 11.44 8.69 -25.72
C MET A 421 11.24 7.22 -25.37
N SER A 422 12.18 6.39 -25.75
CA SER A 422 12.29 5.00 -25.31
C SER A 422 13.60 4.82 -24.54
N ILE A 423 13.55 4.11 -23.42
CA ILE A 423 14.74 3.75 -22.67
C ILE A 423 14.86 2.23 -22.51
N ILE A 424 16.01 1.70 -22.85
CA ILE A 424 16.39 0.32 -22.62
C ILE A 424 17.40 0.33 -21.47
N THR A 425 16.98 -0.12 -20.29
CA THR A 425 17.81 -0.16 -19.08
C THR A 425 18.73 -1.38 -19.05
N GLN A 426 19.78 -1.33 -18.27
CA GLN A 426 20.73 -2.43 -18.06
C GLN A 426 20.05 -3.73 -17.60
N SER A 427 19.08 -3.64 -16.72
CA SER A 427 18.30 -4.77 -16.19
C SER A 427 16.80 -4.50 -16.38
N PRO A 428 16.23 -4.80 -17.56
CA PRO A 428 14.84 -4.50 -17.84
C PRO A 428 13.89 -5.38 -17.03
N TYR A 429 12.84 -4.76 -16.49
CA TYR A 429 11.81 -5.49 -15.78
C TYR A 429 10.80 -6.10 -16.74
N ILE A 430 10.55 -7.40 -16.56
CA ILE A 430 9.53 -8.15 -17.29
C ILE A 430 8.41 -8.47 -16.31
N PHE A 431 7.21 -7.99 -16.61
CA PHE A 431 6.03 -8.24 -15.80
C PHE A 431 5.55 -9.68 -15.96
N ASN A 432 4.90 -10.21 -14.94
CA ASN A 432 4.30 -11.55 -14.96
C ASN A 432 3.00 -11.57 -15.81
N PHE A 433 3.17 -11.27 -17.09
CA PHE A 433 2.14 -11.24 -18.13
C PHE A 433 2.58 -12.11 -19.30
N SER A 434 1.74 -12.25 -20.34
CA SER A 434 2.18 -12.84 -21.61
C SER A 434 3.27 -11.98 -22.26
N ILE A 435 4.07 -12.57 -23.15
CA ILE A 435 5.06 -11.81 -23.94
C ILE A 435 4.37 -10.69 -24.72
N LYS A 436 3.24 -11.02 -25.35
CA LYS A 436 2.40 -10.05 -26.06
C LYS A 436 1.97 -8.89 -25.18
N ASP A 437 1.42 -9.16 -23.98
CA ASP A 437 0.99 -8.10 -23.06
C ASP A 437 2.16 -7.26 -22.58
N ASN A 438 3.32 -7.89 -22.33
CA ASN A 438 4.56 -7.18 -22.03
C ASN A 438 4.98 -6.21 -23.13
N LEU A 439 4.75 -6.54 -24.39
CA LEU A 439 5.02 -5.68 -25.55
C LEU A 439 3.95 -4.59 -25.72
N LEU A 440 2.68 -4.92 -25.45
CA LEU A 440 1.57 -3.97 -25.49
C LEU A 440 1.67 -2.87 -24.43
N LEU A 441 2.47 -3.04 -23.36
CA LEU A 441 2.80 -1.94 -22.44
C LEU A 441 3.49 -0.77 -23.15
N ALA A 442 4.28 -1.04 -24.19
CA ALA A 442 4.95 -0.01 -24.98
C ALA A 442 3.99 0.69 -25.96
N LYS A 443 3.08 -0.07 -26.58
CA LYS A 443 2.09 0.45 -27.54
C LYS A 443 0.78 -0.31 -27.42
N LYS A 444 -0.17 0.22 -26.68
CA LYS A 444 -1.44 -0.44 -26.31
C LYS A 444 -2.23 -1.00 -27.51
N ASN A 445 -2.21 -0.31 -28.64
CA ASN A 445 -2.99 -0.67 -29.83
C ASN A 445 -2.09 -1.25 -30.95
N ALA A 446 -0.94 -1.84 -30.62
CA ALA A 446 -0.09 -2.46 -31.64
C ALA A 446 -0.77 -3.71 -32.22
N THR A 447 -0.68 -3.86 -33.54
CA THR A 447 -1.12 -5.09 -34.21
C THR A 447 -0.10 -6.21 -33.98
N ILE A 448 -0.52 -7.45 -34.14
CA ILE A 448 0.39 -8.60 -33.99
C ILE A 448 1.54 -8.54 -35.02
N ASP A 449 1.28 -8.00 -36.20
CA ASP A 449 2.30 -7.83 -37.24
C ASP A 449 3.34 -6.79 -36.83
N GLU A 450 2.92 -5.65 -36.26
CA GLU A 450 3.85 -4.66 -35.70
C GLU A 450 4.70 -5.26 -34.56
N ILE A 451 4.11 -6.07 -33.71
CA ILE A 451 4.80 -6.77 -32.62
C ILE A 451 5.85 -7.74 -33.21
N LYS A 452 5.48 -8.56 -34.19
CA LYS A 452 6.40 -9.50 -34.87
C LYS A 452 7.56 -8.76 -35.54
N VAL A 453 7.29 -7.69 -36.27
CA VAL A 453 8.35 -6.85 -36.88
C VAL A 453 9.34 -6.33 -35.84
N ALA A 454 8.86 -5.81 -34.71
CA ALA A 454 9.72 -5.33 -33.64
C ALA A 454 10.51 -6.47 -32.98
N CYS A 455 9.91 -7.64 -32.77
CA CYS A 455 10.58 -8.82 -32.22
C CYS A 455 11.64 -9.39 -33.15
N LYS A 456 11.38 -9.41 -34.46
CA LYS A 456 12.38 -9.79 -35.47
C LYS A 456 13.59 -8.86 -35.47
N ALA A 457 13.33 -7.55 -35.45
CA ALA A 457 14.39 -6.55 -35.34
C ALA A 457 15.20 -6.64 -34.03
N ALA A 458 14.57 -7.09 -32.96
CA ALA A 458 15.22 -7.38 -31.68
C ALA A 458 15.81 -8.80 -31.57
N CYS A 459 15.78 -9.60 -32.62
CA CYS A 459 16.29 -10.98 -32.69
C CYS A 459 15.69 -11.90 -31.60
N ILE A 460 14.40 -11.76 -31.27
CA ILE A 460 13.71 -12.55 -30.24
C ILE A 460 12.52 -13.35 -30.79
N ASP A 461 12.09 -13.09 -32.04
CA ASP A 461 10.91 -13.70 -32.66
C ASP A 461 11.02 -15.22 -32.74
N ASP A 462 12.14 -15.74 -33.25
CA ASP A 462 12.38 -17.20 -33.38
C ASP A 462 12.30 -17.93 -32.05
N TYR A 463 12.81 -17.30 -30.97
CA TYR A 463 12.69 -17.85 -29.64
C TYR A 463 11.24 -17.86 -29.17
N ILE A 464 10.50 -16.77 -29.39
CA ILE A 464 9.08 -16.68 -28.99
C ILE A 464 8.26 -17.73 -29.75
N GLU A 465 8.47 -17.90 -31.05
CA GLU A 465 7.75 -18.89 -31.85
C GLU A 465 8.13 -20.35 -31.51
N SER A 466 9.29 -20.57 -30.88
CA SER A 466 9.68 -21.89 -30.35
C SER A 466 8.97 -22.27 -29.04
N LEU A 467 8.31 -21.34 -28.38
CA LEU A 467 7.57 -21.59 -27.14
C LEU A 467 6.22 -22.24 -27.46
N PRO A 468 5.69 -23.13 -26.58
CA PRO A 468 4.43 -23.84 -26.83
C PRO A 468 3.23 -22.91 -27.10
N ASP A 469 3.14 -21.77 -26.39
CA ASP A 469 2.06 -20.79 -26.54
C ASP A 469 2.51 -19.54 -27.32
N GLY A 470 3.72 -19.54 -27.89
CA GLY A 470 4.27 -18.42 -28.66
C GLY A 470 4.19 -17.09 -27.90
N TYR A 471 3.58 -16.09 -28.52
CA TYR A 471 3.39 -14.75 -27.96
C TYR A 471 2.47 -14.69 -26.74
N ASP A 472 1.60 -15.67 -26.55
CA ASP A 472 0.69 -15.74 -25.40
C ASP A 472 1.35 -16.46 -24.20
N THR A 473 2.60 -16.92 -24.32
CA THR A 473 3.38 -17.50 -23.22
C THR A 473 3.53 -16.52 -22.08
N ILE A 474 3.13 -16.93 -20.86
CA ILE A 474 3.32 -16.17 -19.64
C ILE A 474 4.80 -16.24 -19.24
N VAL A 475 5.41 -15.08 -18.96
CA VAL A 475 6.80 -14.92 -18.55
C VAL A 475 6.91 -14.22 -17.21
N GLY A 476 8.01 -14.41 -16.49
CA GLY A 476 8.26 -13.79 -15.19
C GLY A 476 8.36 -14.82 -14.07
N GLU A 477 8.16 -14.40 -12.82
CA GLU A 477 8.33 -15.27 -11.63
C GLU A 477 7.42 -16.50 -11.61
N ASN A 478 6.21 -16.39 -12.18
CA ASN A 478 5.22 -17.48 -12.22
C ASN A 478 5.08 -18.12 -13.61
N GLY A 479 6.00 -17.85 -14.54
CA GLY A 479 5.97 -18.36 -15.91
C GLY A 479 7.34 -18.81 -16.39
N VAL A 480 7.57 -18.74 -17.69
CA VAL A 480 8.87 -19.06 -18.28
C VAL A 480 9.91 -18.05 -17.80
N ILE A 481 10.98 -18.55 -17.19
CA ILE A 481 12.09 -17.73 -16.72
C ILE A 481 12.97 -17.39 -17.92
N LEU A 482 12.97 -16.11 -18.28
CA LEU A 482 13.80 -15.58 -19.36
C LEU A 482 15.25 -15.37 -18.90
N SER A 483 16.22 -15.67 -19.77
CA SER A 483 17.61 -15.29 -19.57
C SER A 483 17.79 -13.77 -19.59
N GLY A 484 18.91 -13.25 -19.08
CA GLY A 484 19.24 -11.82 -19.11
C GLY A 484 19.19 -11.25 -20.54
N GLY A 485 19.76 -11.97 -21.50
CA GLY A 485 19.73 -11.59 -22.91
C GLY A 485 18.33 -11.59 -23.53
N GLN A 486 17.47 -12.57 -23.19
CA GLN A 486 16.08 -12.59 -23.64
C GLN A 486 15.27 -11.41 -23.09
N LYS A 487 15.46 -11.07 -21.80
CA LYS A 487 14.84 -9.88 -21.18
C LYS A 487 15.27 -8.60 -21.90
N GLN A 488 16.56 -8.45 -22.20
CA GLN A 488 17.06 -7.30 -22.94
C GLN A 488 16.48 -7.21 -24.34
N ARG A 489 16.40 -8.31 -25.09
CA ARG A 489 15.78 -8.34 -26.43
C ARG A 489 14.31 -7.97 -26.40
N ILE A 490 13.54 -8.39 -25.39
CA ILE A 490 12.14 -7.93 -25.22
C ILE A 490 12.10 -6.42 -24.93
N ALA A 491 13.01 -5.88 -24.12
CA ALA A 491 13.06 -4.44 -23.87
C ALA A 491 13.44 -3.64 -25.14
N ILE A 492 14.34 -4.16 -25.96
CA ILE A 492 14.65 -3.58 -27.27
C ILE A 492 13.43 -3.64 -28.18
N ALA A 493 12.71 -4.78 -28.25
CA ALA A 493 11.47 -4.89 -29.00
C ALA A 493 10.41 -3.87 -28.55
N ARG A 494 10.26 -3.63 -27.23
CA ARG A 494 9.41 -2.57 -26.69
C ARG A 494 9.79 -1.20 -27.23
N ALA A 495 11.07 -0.85 -27.18
CA ALA A 495 11.56 0.45 -27.66
C ALA A 495 11.33 0.63 -29.17
N LEU A 496 11.62 -0.38 -29.97
CA LEU A 496 11.39 -0.36 -31.42
C LEU A 496 9.89 -0.27 -31.79
N LEU A 497 9.02 -0.90 -30.98
CA LEU A 497 7.56 -0.88 -31.16
C LEU A 497 6.96 0.51 -30.90
N MET A 498 7.52 1.27 -29.95
CA MET A 498 7.10 2.63 -29.63
C MET A 498 7.34 3.62 -30.79
N LYS A 499 8.38 3.41 -31.60
CA LYS A 499 8.79 4.30 -32.71
C LYS A 499 8.97 5.75 -32.24
N THR A 500 9.67 5.93 -31.12
CA THR A 500 9.94 7.26 -30.51
C THR A 500 11.11 7.95 -31.20
N GLU A 501 11.12 9.28 -31.19
CA GLU A 501 12.17 10.09 -31.84
C GLU A 501 13.52 10.01 -31.13
N ILE A 502 13.53 9.72 -29.83
CA ILE A 502 14.75 9.61 -29.00
C ILE A 502 14.80 8.20 -28.41
N ILE A 503 15.93 7.52 -28.60
CA ILE A 503 16.14 6.16 -28.07
C ILE A 503 17.38 6.17 -27.17
N LEU A 504 17.22 5.72 -25.94
CA LEU A 504 18.25 5.71 -24.90
C LEU A 504 18.65 4.26 -24.61
N PHE A 505 19.92 3.90 -24.82
CA PHE A 505 20.47 2.57 -24.55
C PHE A 505 21.42 2.66 -23.35
N ASP A 506 20.97 2.20 -22.17
CA ASP A 506 21.77 2.14 -20.94
C ASP A 506 22.34 0.72 -20.79
N GLU A 507 23.58 0.50 -21.27
CA GLU A 507 24.30 -0.78 -21.24
C GLU A 507 23.48 -1.97 -21.81
N ALA A 508 22.61 -1.71 -22.77
CA ALA A 508 21.59 -2.62 -23.25
C ALA A 508 22.13 -3.87 -23.99
N THR A 509 23.44 -3.98 -24.20
CA THR A 509 24.06 -5.13 -24.90
C THR A 509 24.99 -5.96 -23.99
N SER A 510 25.13 -5.60 -22.72
CA SER A 510 26.11 -6.21 -21.81
C SER A 510 25.84 -7.70 -21.48
N ALA A 511 24.58 -8.12 -21.53
CA ALA A 511 24.16 -9.50 -21.24
C ALA A 511 23.92 -10.37 -22.48
N LEU A 512 24.33 -9.90 -23.66
CA LEU A 512 24.14 -10.60 -24.93
C LEU A 512 25.40 -11.37 -25.35
N ASP A 513 25.22 -12.50 -26.03
CA ASP A 513 26.27 -13.18 -26.75
C ASP A 513 26.73 -12.37 -27.96
N ASN A 514 27.94 -12.59 -28.43
CA ASN A 514 28.55 -11.82 -29.52
C ASN A 514 27.75 -11.84 -30.84
N GLU A 515 27.14 -12.99 -31.20
CA GLU A 515 26.34 -13.10 -32.42
C GLU A 515 25.06 -12.26 -32.32
N THR A 516 24.33 -12.38 -31.20
CA THR A 516 23.11 -11.59 -30.96
C THR A 516 23.45 -10.10 -30.83
N GLN A 517 24.57 -9.77 -30.17
CA GLN A 517 25.04 -8.40 -30.08
C GLN A 517 25.29 -7.78 -31.45
N SER A 518 25.94 -8.53 -32.37
CA SER A 518 26.20 -8.05 -33.74
C SER A 518 24.90 -7.77 -34.50
N LYS A 519 23.91 -8.68 -34.43
CA LYS A 519 22.60 -8.51 -35.08
C LYS A 519 21.82 -7.31 -34.53
N ILE A 520 21.87 -7.11 -33.23
CA ILE A 520 21.22 -5.94 -32.59
C ILE A 520 21.96 -4.66 -32.94
N GLN A 521 23.29 -4.70 -33.01
CA GLN A 521 24.08 -3.57 -33.48
C GLN A 521 23.70 -3.16 -34.88
N GLU A 522 23.57 -4.11 -35.80
CA GLU A 522 23.07 -3.88 -37.16
C GLU A 522 21.66 -3.27 -37.17
N ALA A 523 20.75 -3.76 -36.29
CA ALA A 523 19.42 -3.18 -36.16
C ALA A 523 19.47 -1.74 -35.66
N ILE A 524 20.36 -1.41 -34.72
CA ILE A 524 20.57 -0.04 -34.22
C ILE A 524 21.20 0.84 -35.32
N ASP A 525 22.13 0.31 -36.08
CA ASP A 525 22.79 1.04 -37.17
C ASP A 525 21.79 1.41 -38.28
N ASN A 526 20.81 0.55 -38.56
CA ASN A 526 19.70 0.84 -39.46
C ASN A 526 18.75 1.98 -38.99
N LEU A 527 18.84 2.35 -37.71
CA LEU A 527 18.10 3.48 -37.14
C LEU A 527 18.89 4.80 -37.24
N LYS A 528 20.20 4.75 -37.49
CA LYS A 528 21.08 5.92 -37.60
C LYS A 528 20.57 6.90 -38.66
N GLY A 529 20.59 8.19 -38.34
CA GLY A 529 20.10 9.26 -39.22
C GLY A 529 18.57 9.39 -39.29
N LYS A 530 17.81 8.50 -38.65
CA LYS A 530 16.35 8.59 -38.55
C LYS A 530 15.87 8.96 -37.14
N TYR A 531 16.63 8.62 -36.12
CA TYR A 531 16.33 8.82 -34.70
C TYR A 531 17.52 9.41 -33.99
N THR A 532 17.28 10.17 -32.92
CA THR A 532 18.34 10.59 -32.00
C THR A 532 18.65 9.42 -31.06
N ILE A 533 19.86 8.92 -31.11
CA ILE A 533 20.26 7.71 -30.37
C ILE A 533 21.33 8.09 -29.35
N LEU A 534 21.07 7.82 -28.08
CA LEU A 534 22.01 8.01 -26.98
C LEU A 534 22.40 6.64 -26.43
N ILE A 535 23.71 6.40 -26.31
CA ILE A 535 24.25 5.11 -25.86
C ILE A 535 25.14 5.35 -24.64
N VAL A 536 24.85 4.72 -23.52
CA VAL A 536 25.80 4.51 -22.42
C VAL A 536 26.38 3.13 -22.60
N ALA A 537 27.68 3.05 -22.87
CA ALA A 537 28.33 1.78 -23.10
C ALA A 537 29.50 1.55 -22.13
N HIS A 538 29.62 0.28 -21.72
CA HIS A 538 30.81 -0.24 -21.05
C HIS A 538 31.79 -0.86 -22.04
N ARG A 539 31.32 -1.36 -23.19
CA ARG A 539 32.16 -1.89 -24.27
C ARG A 539 32.34 -0.83 -25.34
N LEU A 540 33.55 -0.40 -25.55
CA LEU A 540 33.88 0.66 -26.52
C LEU A 540 33.65 0.25 -27.97
N SER A 541 33.63 -1.05 -28.28
CA SER A 541 33.25 -1.58 -29.62
C SER A 541 31.85 -1.13 -30.06
N THR A 542 30.93 -0.84 -29.13
CA THR A 542 29.56 -0.42 -29.46
C THR A 542 29.42 1.07 -29.78
N VAL A 543 30.44 1.86 -29.51
CA VAL A 543 30.40 3.32 -29.65
C VAL A 543 31.31 3.87 -30.73
N ILE A 544 32.15 3.03 -31.36
CA ILE A 544 33.13 3.45 -32.39
C ILE A 544 32.45 4.17 -33.56
N ASP A 545 31.26 3.72 -33.98
CA ASP A 545 30.51 4.27 -35.11
C ASP A 545 29.56 5.40 -34.73
N SER A 546 29.69 5.94 -33.50
CA SER A 546 28.92 7.10 -33.04
C SER A 546 29.39 8.37 -33.73
N ASP A 547 28.46 9.25 -34.09
CA ASP A 547 28.75 10.53 -34.71
C ASP A 547 29.53 11.45 -33.75
N LYS A 548 29.26 11.28 -32.43
CA LYS A 548 29.94 12.00 -31.36
C LYS A 548 30.04 11.15 -30.11
N ILE A 549 31.15 11.20 -29.45
CA ILE A 549 31.41 10.54 -28.17
C ILE A 549 31.73 11.60 -27.13
N PHE A 550 31.00 11.57 -26.01
CA PHE A 550 31.29 12.38 -24.83
C PHE A 550 32.04 11.56 -23.79
N VAL A 551 33.20 12.02 -23.40
CA VAL A 551 34.01 11.42 -22.34
C VAL A 551 33.65 12.06 -21.01
N VAL A 552 33.08 11.27 -20.11
CA VAL A 552 32.60 11.73 -18.80
C VAL A 552 33.52 11.27 -17.70
N ASP A 553 34.02 12.20 -16.89
CA ASP A 553 34.79 11.92 -15.68
C ASP A 553 34.40 12.91 -14.58
N ASP A 554 34.25 12.41 -13.34
CA ASP A 554 33.88 13.19 -12.15
C ASP A 554 32.69 14.16 -12.38
N GLY A 555 31.66 13.70 -13.08
CA GLY A 555 30.42 14.47 -13.32
C GLY A 555 30.54 15.61 -14.34
N LYS A 556 31.58 15.62 -15.17
CA LYS A 556 31.83 16.60 -16.24
C LYS A 556 32.17 15.92 -17.55
N ILE A 557 31.94 16.62 -18.67
CA ILE A 557 32.49 16.24 -19.96
C ILE A 557 33.89 16.78 -20.04
N ILE A 558 34.88 15.89 -20.14
CA ILE A 558 36.32 16.24 -20.24
C ILE A 558 36.81 16.30 -21.69
N ALA A 559 36.15 15.61 -22.62
CA ALA A 559 36.44 15.65 -24.05
C ALA A 559 35.23 15.24 -24.85
N SER A 560 35.12 15.68 -26.09
CA SER A 560 34.09 15.23 -27.05
C SER A 560 34.67 15.25 -28.47
N GLY A 561 34.24 14.27 -29.28
CA GLY A 561 34.67 14.16 -30.68
C GLY A 561 34.31 12.77 -31.23
N THR A 562 34.77 12.47 -32.42
CA THR A 562 34.70 11.13 -33.02
C THR A 562 35.71 10.19 -32.36
N HIS A 563 35.59 8.90 -32.59
CA HIS A 563 36.48 7.87 -32.07
C HIS A 563 37.97 8.20 -32.44
N SER A 564 38.22 8.52 -33.70
CA SER A 564 39.57 8.83 -34.20
C SER A 564 40.15 10.10 -33.54
N GLU A 565 39.39 11.17 -33.45
CA GLU A 565 39.80 12.42 -32.78
C GLU A 565 40.14 12.21 -31.32
N LEU A 566 39.31 11.42 -30.60
CA LEU A 566 39.55 11.16 -29.17
C LEU A 566 40.73 10.22 -28.92
N LEU A 567 41.02 9.30 -29.85
CA LEU A 567 42.25 8.51 -29.79
C LEU A 567 43.52 9.37 -29.94
N GLU A 568 43.45 10.48 -30.66
CA GLU A 568 44.61 11.38 -30.80
C GLU A 568 44.71 12.38 -29.64
N SER A 569 43.57 12.96 -29.22
CA SER A 569 43.54 14.13 -28.31
C SER A 569 43.34 13.78 -26.83
N CYS A 570 42.75 12.63 -26.49
CA CYS A 570 42.33 12.33 -25.11
C CYS A 570 43.01 11.09 -24.52
N ASN A 571 44.04 11.31 -23.69
CA ASN A 571 44.77 10.22 -23.02
C ASN A 571 43.86 9.36 -22.10
N PHE A 572 42.82 9.95 -21.54
CA PHE A 572 41.86 9.23 -20.70
C PHE A 572 41.05 8.23 -21.57
N TYR A 573 40.58 8.66 -22.73
CA TYR A 573 39.88 7.80 -23.70
C TYR A 573 40.77 6.67 -24.21
N LYS A 574 42.03 6.96 -24.57
CA LYS A 574 43.04 5.95 -24.96
C LYS A 574 43.17 4.85 -23.91
N LYS A 575 43.31 5.25 -22.63
CA LYS A 575 43.41 4.29 -21.52
C LYS A 575 42.17 3.44 -21.31
N LEU A 576 40.97 4.00 -21.54
CA LEU A 576 39.74 3.21 -21.50
C LEU A 576 39.71 2.20 -22.64
N TYR A 577 40.05 2.63 -23.86
CA TYR A 577 40.05 1.79 -25.05
C TYR A 577 41.07 0.65 -24.97
N SER A 578 42.28 0.90 -24.49
CA SER A 578 43.29 -0.14 -24.32
C SER A 578 42.96 -1.18 -23.27
N LYS A 579 42.13 -0.85 -22.27
CA LYS A 579 41.65 -1.79 -21.25
C LYS A 579 40.51 -2.71 -21.74
N ASP A 580 39.73 -2.27 -22.72
CA ASP A 580 38.68 -3.08 -23.30
C ASP A 580 39.17 -4.06 -24.37
N LEU A 581 40.41 -3.88 -24.85
CA LEU A 581 41.06 -4.76 -25.82
C LEU A 581 41.83 -5.94 -25.19
N VAL A 582 41.99 -5.92 -23.85
CA VAL A 582 42.57 -6.98 -23.03
C VAL A 582 41.49 -7.75 -22.28
#